data_b79020b3e8079897d052f517d1fad7c8
#
_entry.id   b79020b3e8079897d052f517d1fad7c8
#
_cell.length_a   1.000
_cell.length_b   1.000
_cell.length_c   1.000
_cell.angle_alpha   90.00
_cell.angle_beta   90.00
_cell.angle_gamma   90.00
#
_symmetry.space_group_name_H-M   'P 1'
#
loop_
_entity.id
_entity.type
_entity.pdbx_description
1 polymer ?
#
loop_
_entity_poly.entity_id
_entity_poly.type
_entity_poly.pdbx_seq_one_letter_code
_entity_poly.pdbx_strand_id
1 'polypeptide(L)'
;MRILVATTYTLPGYSGGWTTPLDLFDDEHRAMYVICNAPRKRRTVEGVPVVGVGVRGLLSRPWKRAERLRRAAEDHLFRRTIERCFDDFQADFVLCLDEKAGYSAMRAGLPYVMRIHFRGGHSDDDPILRRILDGAVFATSCHTMHVEGAREIPHNQDLSRFHYRESPRAERALLLTGINPVHEPEVFVEGIMSSKSMRGDIVGDGPLRGRIQQMCRQTGGRVRCLPPVLRLQVPQLLDEYQIGVATGLKIMPVWYQMKVNAYMASGLYTITRPWTHVAVEAPDLVSTFHSPGELGEHLDRVSRSWEETLPVRRRARDWIHRNYSVEVPRRMFRQLLWEHFPKEMSR
;
A
#
# COMPACT_ATOMS: atom_id res chain seq x y z
N MET A 1 -14.35 2.31 20.32
CA MET A 1 -13.81 3.54 19.67
C MET A 1 -14.24 3.60 18.21
N ARG A 2 -14.56 4.80 17.70
CA ARG A 2 -14.93 5.04 16.28
C ARG A 2 -13.86 5.93 15.62
N ILE A 3 -13.31 5.50 14.49
CA ILE A 3 -12.18 6.16 13.85
C ILE A 3 -12.58 6.65 12.47
N LEU A 4 -12.43 7.95 12.23
CA LEU A 4 -12.59 8.53 10.89
C LEU A 4 -11.22 8.53 10.21
N VAL A 5 -11.04 7.76 9.14
CA VAL A 5 -9.80 7.75 8.36
C VAL A 5 -9.89 8.74 7.22
N ALA A 6 -9.02 9.74 7.18
CA ALA A 6 -8.97 10.75 6.13
C ALA A 6 -7.71 10.59 5.27
N THR A 7 -7.88 10.66 3.94
CA THR A 7 -6.77 10.48 2.99
C THR A 7 -7.06 11.09 1.62
N THR A 8 -5.99 11.41 0.89
CA THR A 8 -6.04 11.76 -0.53
C THR A 8 -5.86 10.58 -1.47
N TYR A 9 -5.57 9.39 -0.98
CA TYR A 9 -5.42 8.18 -1.81
C TYR A 9 -6.71 7.87 -2.58
N THR A 10 -6.56 7.49 -3.87
CA THR A 10 -7.69 7.51 -4.81
C THR A 10 -8.52 6.23 -4.89
N LEU A 11 -7.99 5.09 -4.43
CA LEU A 11 -8.60 3.79 -4.69
C LEU A 11 -8.78 2.98 -3.40
N PRO A 12 -9.96 3.01 -2.78
CA PRO A 12 -10.27 2.09 -1.70
C PRO A 12 -10.27 0.64 -2.20
N GLY A 13 -9.67 -0.25 -1.43
CA GLY A 13 -9.63 -1.68 -1.71
C GLY A 13 -8.46 -2.17 -2.55
N TYR A 14 -7.70 -1.27 -3.22
CA TYR A 14 -6.64 -1.67 -4.17
C TYR A 14 -5.23 -1.14 -3.83
N SER A 15 -5.05 -0.37 -2.77
CA SER A 15 -3.75 0.22 -2.43
C SER A 15 -3.29 -0.11 -1.02
N GLY A 16 -1.96 -0.18 -0.81
CA GLY A 16 -1.38 -0.37 0.51
C GLY A 16 -1.76 0.72 1.52
N GLY A 17 -1.91 1.97 1.06
CA GLY A 17 -2.40 3.08 1.90
C GLY A 17 -3.82 2.88 2.42
N TRP A 18 -4.66 2.11 1.71
CA TRP A 18 -5.98 1.71 2.17
C TRP A 18 -5.91 0.58 3.22
N THR A 19 -5.06 -0.42 3.00
CA THR A 19 -5.05 -1.66 3.77
C THR A 19 -4.37 -1.51 5.12
N THR A 20 -3.26 -0.76 5.17
CA THR A 20 -2.45 -0.64 6.38
C THR A 20 -3.22 -0.13 7.60
N PRO A 21 -4.09 0.91 7.52
CA PRO A 21 -4.88 1.30 8.67
C PRO A 21 -5.89 0.24 9.11
N LEU A 22 -6.55 -0.44 8.16
CA LEU A 22 -7.52 -1.49 8.48
C LEU A 22 -6.87 -2.67 9.19
N ASP A 23 -5.64 -3.02 8.83
CA ASP A 23 -4.89 -4.08 9.48
C ASP A 23 -4.41 -3.71 10.90
N LEU A 24 -4.37 -2.41 11.25
CA LEU A 24 -4.10 -1.95 12.62
C LEU A 24 -5.31 -2.03 13.54
N PHE A 25 -6.51 -2.00 12.97
CA PHE A 25 -7.73 -2.07 13.76
C PHE A 25 -8.10 -3.53 13.99
N ASP A 26 -8.45 -3.85 15.21
CA ASP A 26 -9.09 -5.11 15.55
C ASP A 26 -10.63 -5.01 15.39
N ASP A 27 -11.33 -6.10 15.63
CA ASP A 27 -12.79 -6.18 15.46
C ASP A 27 -13.56 -5.23 16.42
N GLU A 28 -12.91 -4.70 17.45
CA GLU A 28 -13.48 -3.74 18.42
C GLU A 28 -13.58 -2.32 17.85
N HIS A 29 -12.86 -2.03 16.75
CA HIS A 29 -12.80 -0.68 16.18
C HIS A 29 -13.68 -0.57 14.95
N ARG A 30 -14.47 0.52 14.90
CA ARG A 30 -15.28 0.88 13.74
C ARG A 30 -14.57 2.00 12.98
N ALA A 31 -14.37 1.80 11.68
CA ALA A 31 -13.74 2.78 10.82
C ALA A 31 -14.69 3.28 9.73
N MET A 32 -14.58 4.57 9.39
CA MET A 32 -15.17 5.18 8.19
C MET A 32 -14.08 5.93 7.44
N TYR A 33 -14.10 5.86 6.11
CA TYR A 33 -13.13 6.57 5.27
C TYR A 33 -13.72 7.81 4.59
N VAL A 34 -12.97 8.90 4.62
CA VAL A 34 -13.18 10.11 3.80
C VAL A 34 -12.02 10.23 2.82
N ILE A 35 -12.30 10.15 1.52
CA ILE A 35 -11.29 10.13 0.47
C ILE A 35 -11.44 11.36 -0.43
N CYS A 36 -10.46 12.26 -0.40
CA CYS A 36 -10.47 13.52 -1.13
C CYS A 36 -10.67 13.33 -2.65
N ASN A 37 -9.88 12.45 -3.24
CA ASN A 37 -9.82 12.25 -4.69
C ASN A 37 -10.83 11.22 -5.25
N ALA A 38 -11.65 10.60 -4.39
CA ALA A 38 -12.70 9.69 -4.84
C ALA A 38 -13.94 10.44 -5.35
N PRO A 39 -14.70 9.89 -6.32
CA PRO A 39 -15.96 10.48 -6.77
C PRO A 39 -16.91 10.78 -5.60
N ARG A 40 -17.64 11.88 -5.67
CA ARG A 40 -18.60 12.27 -4.62
C ARG A 40 -19.73 11.24 -4.52
N LYS A 41 -19.51 10.23 -3.70
CA LYS A 41 -20.46 9.14 -3.49
C LYS A 41 -20.19 8.51 -2.11
N ARG A 42 -21.28 8.14 -1.42
CA ARG A 42 -21.21 7.20 -0.29
C ARG A 42 -21.26 5.78 -0.85
N ARG A 43 -20.41 4.91 -0.39
CA ARG A 43 -20.38 3.48 -0.75
C ARG A 43 -19.78 2.66 0.39
N THR A 44 -19.93 1.36 0.30
CA THR A 44 -19.25 0.42 1.21
C THR A 44 -18.22 -0.36 0.40
N VAL A 45 -17.01 -0.48 0.92
CA VAL A 45 -15.93 -1.26 0.34
C VAL A 45 -15.40 -2.22 1.40
N GLU A 46 -15.46 -3.51 1.14
CA GLU A 46 -15.08 -4.57 2.09
C GLU A 46 -15.74 -4.39 3.49
N GLY A 47 -17.01 -4.01 3.52
CA GLY A 47 -17.74 -3.75 4.76
C GLY A 47 -17.52 -2.38 5.40
N VAL A 48 -16.52 -1.61 4.94
CA VAL A 48 -16.16 -0.31 5.51
C VAL A 48 -16.86 0.83 4.77
N PRO A 49 -17.56 1.75 5.48
CA PRO A 49 -18.16 2.92 4.87
C PRO A 49 -17.11 3.86 4.28
N VAL A 50 -17.34 4.34 3.05
CA VAL A 50 -16.46 5.25 2.33
C VAL A 50 -17.23 6.42 1.78
N VAL A 51 -16.75 7.63 2.04
CA VAL A 51 -17.27 8.88 1.50
C VAL A 51 -16.24 9.52 0.58
N GLY A 52 -16.57 9.63 -0.71
CA GLY A 52 -15.75 10.38 -1.67
C GLY A 52 -16.13 11.85 -1.66
N VAL A 53 -15.17 12.75 -1.76
CA VAL A 53 -15.39 14.21 -1.80
C VAL A 53 -15.56 14.72 -3.23
N GLY A 54 -14.86 14.15 -4.17
CA GLY A 54 -14.97 14.25 -5.63
C GLY A 54 -15.08 15.65 -6.23
N VAL A 55 -13.97 16.30 -6.46
CA VAL A 55 -13.93 17.55 -7.23
C VAL A 55 -13.46 17.30 -8.68
N ARG A 56 -13.08 16.08 -9.03
CA ARG A 56 -12.76 15.71 -10.41
C ARG A 56 -13.99 15.83 -11.29
N GLY A 57 -14.12 16.93 -12.03
CA GLY A 57 -15.19 17.12 -13.00
C GLY A 57 -15.75 18.54 -13.08
N LEU A 58 -15.58 19.38 -12.07
CA LEU A 58 -16.16 20.73 -12.08
C LEU A 58 -15.38 21.75 -12.93
N LEU A 59 -14.07 21.50 -13.19
CA LEU A 59 -13.23 22.43 -13.97
C LEU A 59 -12.26 21.65 -14.87
N SER A 60 -12.72 21.27 -16.04
CA SER A 60 -11.93 20.52 -17.06
C SER A 60 -11.01 21.41 -17.94
N ARG A 61 -10.71 22.66 -17.57
CA ARG A 61 -9.92 23.60 -18.38
C ARG A 61 -8.60 24.02 -17.74
N PRO A 62 -7.49 24.14 -18.54
CA PRO A 62 -6.11 24.28 -18.06
C PRO A 62 -5.66 25.71 -17.78
N TRP A 63 -6.30 26.43 -16.86
CA TRP A 63 -5.86 27.79 -16.48
C TRP A 63 -5.17 27.76 -15.12
N LYS A 64 -3.92 28.21 -15.02
CA LYS A 64 -3.16 28.26 -13.75
C LYS A 64 -3.89 29.00 -12.61
N ARG A 65 -4.68 30.03 -12.90
CA ARG A 65 -5.54 30.70 -11.90
C ARG A 65 -6.71 29.83 -11.47
N ALA A 66 -7.31 29.07 -12.39
CA ALA A 66 -8.38 28.14 -12.08
C ALA A 66 -7.90 26.96 -11.23
N GLU A 67 -6.64 26.55 -11.36
CA GLU A 67 -6.05 25.49 -10.55
C GLU A 67 -5.94 25.88 -9.07
N ARG A 68 -5.51 27.10 -8.75
CA ARG A 68 -5.47 27.59 -7.35
C ARG A 68 -6.87 27.62 -6.72
N LEU A 69 -7.87 28.12 -7.46
CA LEU A 69 -9.26 28.14 -7.00
C LEU A 69 -9.80 26.72 -6.83
N ARG A 70 -9.47 25.81 -7.76
CA ARG A 70 -9.84 24.42 -7.68
C ARG A 70 -9.25 23.75 -6.43
N ARG A 71 -7.94 23.93 -6.17
CA ARG A 71 -7.28 23.40 -4.97
C ARG A 71 -7.91 23.95 -3.69
N ALA A 72 -8.17 25.24 -3.62
CA ALA A 72 -8.83 25.86 -2.46
C ALA A 72 -10.25 25.31 -2.24
N ALA A 73 -11.01 25.10 -3.32
CA ALA A 73 -12.33 24.49 -3.24
C ALA A 73 -12.26 23.01 -2.81
N GLU A 74 -11.28 22.25 -3.33
CA GLU A 74 -11.02 20.88 -2.89
C GLU A 74 -10.70 20.81 -1.40
N ASP A 75 -9.81 21.67 -0.92
CA ASP A 75 -9.41 21.72 0.49
C ASP A 75 -10.60 22.10 1.39
N HIS A 76 -11.39 23.07 0.97
CA HIS A 76 -12.60 23.48 1.67
C HIS A 76 -13.63 22.33 1.74
N LEU A 77 -13.91 21.67 0.61
CA LEU A 77 -14.86 20.57 0.54
C LEU A 77 -14.38 19.34 1.31
N PHE A 78 -13.07 19.03 1.25
CA PHE A 78 -12.49 17.94 1.99
C PHE A 78 -12.62 18.16 3.49
N ARG A 79 -12.21 19.32 3.97
CA ARG A 79 -12.37 19.73 5.37
C ARG A 79 -13.84 19.64 5.83
N ARG A 80 -14.76 20.25 5.10
CA ARG A 80 -16.20 20.21 5.43
C ARG A 80 -16.78 18.81 5.42
N THR A 81 -16.26 17.94 4.56
CA THR A 81 -16.68 16.54 4.52
C THR A 81 -16.16 15.78 5.74
N ILE A 82 -14.91 16.05 6.15
CA ILE A 82 -14.33 15.48 7.39
C ILE A 82 -15.16 15.94 8.59
N GLU A 83 -15.40 17.24 8.78
CA GLU A 83 -16.21 17.80 9.85
C GLU A 83 -17.57 17.09 9.94
N ARG A 84 -18.34 17.09 8.84
CA ARG A 84 -19.66 16.45 8.81
C ARG A 84 -19.59 14.94 9.09
N CYS A 85 -18.64 14.22 8.50
CA CYS A 85 -18.52 12.78 8.72
C CYS A 85 -18.06 12.46 10.14
N PHE A 86 -17.25 13.32 10.76
CA PHE A 86 -16.83 13.20 12.14
C PHE A 86 -18.06 13.25 13.09
N ASP A 87 -18.93 14.25 12.90
CA ASP A 87 -20.15 14.42 13.67
C ASP A 87 -21.17 13.30 13.38
N ASP A 88 -21.48 13.03 12.11
CA ASP A 88 -22.45 11.99 11.69
C ASP A 88 -22.04 10.58 12.19
N PHE A 89 -20.75 10.29 12.16
CA PHE A 89 -20.20 9.01 12.60
C PHE A 89 -19.92 8.96 14.09
N GLN A 90 -19.94 10.12 14.77
CA GLN A 90 -19.54 10.29 16.17
C GLN A 90 -18.13 9.70 16.39
N ALA A 91 -17.18 10.11 15.54
CA ALA A 91 -15.81 9.64 15.62
C ALA A 91 -15.11 10.20 16.88
N ASP A 92 -14.25 9.40 17.47
CA ASP A 92 -13.44 9.82 18.62
C ASP A 92 -12.22 10.64 18.16
N PHE A 93 -11.67 10.33 16.99
CA PHE A 93 -10.60 11.08 16.33
C PHE A 93 -10.54 10.84 14.82
N VAL A 94 -9.74 11.66 14.14
CA VAL A 94 -9.42 11.50 12.69
C VAL A 94 -8.04 10.88 12.55
N LEU A 95 -7.93 9.70 11.94
CA LEU A 95 -6.65 9.13 11.51
C LEU A 95 -6.28 9.68 10.12
N CYS A 96 -5.29 10.55 10.07
CA CYS A 96 -4.83 11.20 8.85
C CYS A 96 -3.65 10.44 8.25
N LEU A 97 -3.78 9.97 6.99
CA LEU A 97 -2.76 9.17 6.32
C LEU A 97 -1.82 9.98 5.42
N ASP A 98 -2.09 11.27 5.27
CA ASP A 98 -1.27 12.21 4.52
C ASP A 98 -1.40 13.63 5.07
N GLU A 99 -0.48 14.50 4.65
CA GLU A 99 -0.37 15.88 5.14
C GLU A 99 -1.63 16.73 4.85
N LYS A 100 -2.26 16.52 3.69
CA LYS A 100 -3.49 17.25 3.34
C LYS A 100 -4.64 16.87 4.26
N ALA A 101 -4.75 15.60 4.64
CA ALA A 101 -5.72 15.13 5.61
C ALA A 101 -5.43 15.73 7.00
N GLY A 102 -4.17 15.71 7.45
CA GLY A 102 -3.75 16.31 8.70
C GLY A 102 -4.03 17.81 8.76
N TYR A 103 -3.65 18.54 7.72
CA TYR A 103 -3.94 19.97 7.60
C TYR A 103 -5.45 20.28 7.63
N SER A 104 -6.26 19.44 6.98
CA SER A 104 -7.71 19.61 6.97
C SER A 104 -8.34 19.37 8.34
N ALA A 105 -7.92 18.30 9.05
CA ALA A 105 -8.37 17.99 10.40
C ALA A 105 -7.94 19.07 11.41
N MET A 106 -6.68 19.53 11.34
CA MET A 106 -6.17 20.63 12.14
C MET A 106 -6.99 21.91 11.94
N ARG A 107 -7.28 22.28 10.69
CA ARG A 107 -8.08 23.46 10.34
C ARG A 107 -9.54 23.34 10.75
N ALA A 108 -10.05 22.12 10.92
CA ALA A 108 -11.38 21.83 11.43
C ALA A 108 -11.44 21.85 12.97
N GLY A 109 -10.30 21.94 13.65
CA GLY A 109 -10.25 21.90 15.13
C GLY A 109 -10.61 20.54 15.71
N LEU A 110 -10.51 19.45 14.91
CA LEU A 110 -10.84 18.09 15.33
C LEU A 110 -9.62 17.41 15.96
N PRO A 111 -9.81 16.50 16.93
CA PRO A 111 -8.73 15.65 17.42
C PRO A 111 -8.26 14.73 16.28
N TYR A 112 -6.95 14.69 16.01
CA TYR A 112 -6.41 13.86 14.95
C TYR A 112 -5.08 13.23 15.30
N VAL A 113 -4.84 12.07 14.67
CA VAL A 113 -3.61 11.29 14.75
C VAL A 113 -2.99 11.27 13.35
N MET A 114 -1.70 11.53 13.26
CA MET A 114 -0.97 11.42 12.00
C MET A 114 -0.34 10.03 11.85
N ARG A 115 -0.52 9.39 10.69
CA ARG A 115 0.23 8.21 10.30
C ARG A 115 0.96 8.45 8.98
N ILE A 116 2.25 8.64 9.07
CA ILE A 116 3.10 9.02 7.95
C ILE A 116 3.64 7.76 7.28
N HIS A 117 3.18 7.49 6.07
CA HIS A 117 3.64 6.34 5.25
C HIS A 117 4.67 6.72 4.20
N PHE A 118 4.64 7.96 3.74
CA PHE A 118 5.48 8.45 2.66
C PHE A 118 5.66 9.96 2.79
N ARG A 119 6.89 10.43 2.66
CA ARG A 119 7.20 11.85 2.54
C ARG A 119 7.19 12.22 1.07
N GLY A 120 6.24 13.01 0.64
CA GLY A 120 6.07 13.48 -0.74
C GLY A 120 7.14 14.45 -1.23
N GLY A 121 8.41 14.28 -0.81
CA GLY A 121 9.53 15.17 -1.19
C GLY A 121 9.70 16.38 -0.27
N HIS A 122 8.99 16.43 0.86
CA HIS A 122 9.18 17.48 1.87
C HIS A 122 10.43 17.22 2.70
N SER A 123 11.18 18.28 3.00
CA SER A 123 12.30 18.22 3.96
C SER A 123 11.76 18.11 5.38
N ASP A 124 12.60 17.64 6.32
CA ASP A 124 12.29 17.62 7.76
C ASP A 124 11.95 19.02 8.30
N ASP A 125 12.37 20.06 7.59
CA ASP A 125 12.16 21.47 7.94
C ASP A 125 10.91 22.10 7.30
N ASP A 126 10.00 21.29 6.69
CA ASP A 126 8.75 21.85 6.17
C ASP A 126 7.90 22.43 7.31
N PRO A 127 7.70 23.75 7.38
CA PRO A 127 6.99 24.38 8.48
C PRO A 127 5.52 23.99 8.55
N ILE A 128 4.93 23.56 7.41
CA ILE A 128 3.54 23.11 7.37
C ILE A 128 3.45 21.71 8.00
N LEU A 129 4.35 20.79 7.63
CA LEU A 129 4.39 19.46 8.21
C LEU A 129 4.64 19.54 9.71
N ARG A 130 5.63 20.33 10.16
CA ARG A 130 5.91 20.53 11.59
C ARG A 130 4.67 21.02 12.34
N ARG A 131 3.97 22.04 11.81
CA ARG A 131 2.72 22.54 12.41
C ARG A 131 1.61 21.49 12.48
N ILE A 132 1.50 20.62 11.49
CA ILE A 132 0.53 19.53 11.49
C ILE A 132 0.91 18.51 12.58
N LEU A 133 2.20 18.19 12.73
CA LEU A 133 2.67 17.26 13.74
C LEU A 133 2.48 17.80 15.16
N ASP A 134 2.79 19.08 15.39
CA ASP A 134 2.61 19.74 16.69
C ASP A 134 1.13 19.83 17.12
N GLY A 135 0.22 19.91 16.15
CA GLY A 135 -1.23 19.93 16.42
C GLY A 135 -1.88 18.54 16.53
N ALA A 136 -1.16 17.47 16.20
CA ALA A 136 -1.67 16.11 16.30
C ALA A 136 -1.71 15.64 17.78
N VAL A 137 -2.69 14.83 18.16
CA VAL A 137 -2.72 14.18 19.48
C VAL A 137 -1.47 13.31 19.66
N PHE A 138 -1.13 12.55 18.62
CA PHE A 138 0.17 11.93 18.43
C PHE A 138 0.42 11.66 16.94
N ALA A 139 1.68 11.45 16.58
CA ALA A 139 2.08 11.06 15.25
C ALA A 139 2.82 9.73 15.25
N THR A 140 2.65 8.96 14.18
CA THR A 140 3.38 7.71 13.93
C THR A 140 4.03 7.72 12.56
N SER A 141 5.22 7.14 12.45
CA SER A 141 5.93 6.93 11.19
C SER A 141 6.26 5.45 10.99
N CYS A 142 6.58 5.06 9.76
CA CYS A 142 7.10 3.71 9.49
C CYS A 142 8.59 3.65 9.83
N HIS A 143 9.10 2.48 10.21
CA HIS A 143 10.52 2.27 10.53
C HIS A 143 11.50 2.58 9.38
N THR A 144 11.02 2.66 8.13
CA THR A 144 11.82 3.11 6.98
C THR A 144 11.87 4.63 6.82
N MET A 145 11.19 5.37 7.71
CA MET A 145 11.09 6.83 7.66
C MET A 145 11.16 7.40 9.07
N HIS A 146 12.33 7.89 9.44
CA HIS A 146 12.45 8.65 10.68
C HIS A 146 11.78 10.03 10.50
N VAL A 147 10.86 10.37 11.41
CA VAL A 147 10.19 11.69 11.47
C VAL A 147 10.30 12.19 12.90
N GLU A 148 10.95 13.32 13.10
CA GLU A 148 11.07 13.95 14.42
C GLU A 148 9.68 14.20 15.02
N GLY A 149 9.49 13.83 16.28
CA GLY A 149 8.20 13.96 16.98
C GLY A 149 7.18 12.86 16.68
N ALA A 150 7.46 11.93 15.76
CA ALA A 150 6.59 10.78 15.49
C ALA A 150 7.10 9.50 16.15
N ARG A 151 6.18 8.73 16.75
CA ARG A 151 6.50 7.40 17.28
C ARG A 151 6.65 6.41 16.13
N GLU A 152 7.74 5.69 16.09
CA GLU A 152 7.97 4.68 15.07
C GLU A 152 7.09 3.45 15.33
N ILE A 153 6.26 3.11 14.35
CA ILE A 153 5.46 1.88 14.32
C ILE A 153 5.79 1.16 13.01
N PRO A 154 6.27 -0.08 13.05
CA PRO A 154 6.62 -0.84 11.85
C PRO A 154 5.48 -0.88 10.82
N HIS A 155 5.83 -1.10 9.56
CA HIS A 155 4.85 -1.48 8.55
C HIS A 155 4.14 -2.75 8.99
N ASN A 156 2.86 -2.84 8.71
CA ASN A 156 2.01 -3.94 9.12
C ASN A 156 1.26 -4.55 7.95
N GLN A 157 1.07 -5.83 8.02
CA GLN A 157 0.17 -6.57 7.16
C GLN A 157 -0.40 -7.76 7.94
N ASP A 158 -1.70 -7.97 7.83
CA ASP A 158 -2.31 -9.16 8.39
C ASP A 158 -1.94 -10.37 7.53
N LEU A 159 -0.84 -11.03 7.93
CA LEU A 159 -0.30 -12.18 7.24
C LEU A 159 -1.08 -13.47 7.52
N SER A 160 -1.96 -13.51 8.52
CA SER A 160 -2.80 -14.67 8.85
C SER A 160 -3.78 -15.03 7.73
N ARG A 161 -4.06 -14.09 6.84
CA ARG A 161 -4.96 -14.27 5.69
C ARG A 161 -4.32 -15.02 4.53
N PHE A 162 -2.99 -15.17 4.50
CA PHE A 162 -2.25 -15.79 3.41
C PHE A 162 -1.99 -17.26 3.72
N HIS A 163 -2.45 -18.12 2.83
CA HIS A 163 -2.29 -19.57 2.96
C HIS A 163 -0.97 -20.00 2.32
N TYR A 164 -0.07 -20.52 3.13
CA TYR A 164 1.17 -21.09 2.61
C TYR A 164 0.90 -22.33 1.77
N ARG A 165 1.42 -22.33 0.54
CA ARG A 165 1.35 -23.47 -0.37
C ARG A 165 2.73 -23.86 -0.87
N GLU A 166 3.01 -25.14 -0.78
CA GLU A 166 4.26 -25.72 -1.31
C GLU A 166 4.15 -25.97 -2.82
N SER A 167 2.98 -26.36 -3.28
CA SER A 167 2.71 -26.64 -4.69
C SER A 167 1.69 -25.64 -5.25
N PRO A 168 2.11 -24.70 -6.08
CA PRO A 168 1.21 -23.76 -6.75
C PRO A 168 0.40 -24.46 -7.84
N ARG A 169 -0.70 -23.82 -8.25
CA ARG A 169 -1.58 -24.33 -9.31
C ARG A 169 -1.06 -24.11 -10.73
N ALA A 170 -0.23 -23.09 -10.95
CA ALA A 170 0.27 -22.75 -12.28
C ALA A 170 1.73 -22.32 -12.23
N GLU A 171 2.51 -22.75 -13.24
CA GLU A 171 3.89 -22.31 -13.48
C GLU A 171 3.91 -20.91 -14.11
N ARG A 172 3.62 -19.91 -13.30
CA ARG A 172 3.52 -18.51 -13.72
C ARG A 172 4.15 -17.58 -12.70
N ALA A 173 4.66 -16.45 -13.19
CA ALA A 173 5.11 -15.33 -12.37
C ALA A 173 4.00 -14.28 -12.24
N LEU A 174 3.92 -13.62 -11.10
CA LEU A 174 2.97 -12.56 -10.79
C LEU A 174 3.68 -11.24 -10.47
N LEU A 175 3.24 -10.17 -11.09
CA LEU A 175 3.47 -8.80 -10.63
C LEU A 175 2.15 -8.20 -10.13
N LEU A 176 1.97 -8.16 -8.81
CA LEU A 176 0.84 -7.47 -8.18
C LEU A 176 1.25 -6.02 -7.90
N THR A 177 0.67 -5.01 -8.60
CA THR A 177 1.20 -3.65 -8.49
C THR A 177 0.23 -2.57 -8.93
N GLY A 178 0.45 -1.33 -8.45
CA GLY A 178 -0.05 -0.14 -9.13
C GLY A 178 0.69 0.04 -10.47
N ILE A 179 -0.06 0.12 -11.56
CA ILE A 179 0.51 0.23 -12.91
C ILE A 179 0.88 1.69 -13.20
N ASN A 180 2.01 2.12 -12.64
CA ASN A 180 2.52 3.50 -12.72
C ASN A 180 4.05 3.51 -12.93
N PRO A 181 4.66 4.66 -13.28
CA PRO A 181 6.09 4.74 -13.59
C PRO A 181 7.01 4.30 -12.43
N VAL A 182 6.61 4.55 -11.18
CA VAL A 182 7.43 4.22 -9.99
C VAL A 182 7.61 2.71 -9.82
N HIS A 183 6.61 1.94 -10.24
CA HIS A 183 6.63 0.48 -10.12
C HIS A 183 7.23 -0.25 -11.34
N GLU A 184 7.62 0.45 -12.40
CA GLU A 184 8.29 -0.11 -13.59
C GLU A 184 7.65 -1.42 -14.11
N PRO A 185 6.33 -1.44 -14.40
CA PRO A 185 5.68 -2.69 -14.86
C PRO A 185 6.22 -3.19 -16.22
N GLU A 186 6.83 -2.32 -17.04
CA GLU A 186 7.49 -2.67 -18.28
C GLU A 186 8.63 -3.66 -18.06
N VAL A 187 9.42 -3.47 -17.00
CA VAL A 187 10.55 -4.34 -16.65
C VAL A 187 10.11 -5.79 -16.43
N PHE A 188 8.90 -6.00 -15.89
CA PHE A 188 8.35 -7.34 -15.75
C PHE A 188 8.01 -7.96 -17.10
N VAL A 189 7.39 -7.20 -18.01
CA VAL A 189 7.08 -7.68 -19.38
C VAL A 189 8.36 -8.10 -20.11
N GLU A 190 9.38 -7.23 -20.07
CA GLU A 190 10.69 -7.48 -20.70
C GLU A 190 11.40 -8.67 -20.06
N GLY A 191 11.34 -8.82 -18.73
CA GLY A 191 11.91 -9.96 -17.99
C GLY A 191 11.26 -11.29 -18.38
N ILE A 192 9.92 -11.33 -18.50
CA ILE A 192 9.21 -12.53 -18.99
C ILE A 192 9.63 -12.84 -20.44
N MET A 193 9.79 -11.81 -21.27
CA MET A 193 10.22 -12.02 -22.67
C MET A 193 11.68 -12.46 -22.80
N SER A 194 12.54 -12.09 -21.84
CA SER A 194 13.94 -12.54 -21.76
C SER A 194 14.07 -13.98 -21.26
N SER A 195 13.08 -14.49 -20.53
CA SER A 195 13.01 -15.91 -20.10
C SER A 195 12.68 -16.81 -21.29
N LYS A 196 13.11 -18.06 -21.27
CA LYS A 196 12.88 -19.05 -22.35
C LYS A 196 11.41 -19.51 -22.42
N SER A 197 10.78 -19.77 -21.27
CA SER A 197 9.47 -20.44 -21.21
C SER A 197 8.48 -19.81 -20.23
N MET A 198 8.93 -18.96 -19.29
CA MET A 198 8.08 -18.42 -18.24
C MET A 198 6.93 -17.59 -18.84
N ARG A 199 5.77 -17.74 -18.22
CA ARG A 199 4.59 -16.91 -18.45
C ARG A 199 4.35 -16.04 -17.22
N GLY A 200 3.70 -14.88 -17.42
CA GLY A 200 3.47 -13.95 -16.32
C GLY A 200 2.15 -13.21 -16.41
N ASP A 201 1.70 -12.73 -15.27
CA ASP A 201 0.52 -11.88 -15.17
C ASP A 201 0.84 -10.62 -14.38
N ILE A 202 0.37 -9.49 -14.88
CA ILE A 202 0.37 -8.22 -14.17
C ILE A 202 -1.05 -7.98 -13.68
N VAL A 203 -1.22 -7.89 -12.38
CA VAL A 203 -2.53 -7.62 -11.75
C VAL A 203 -2.50 -6.25 -11.09
N GLY A 204 -3.40 -5.37 -11.53
CA GLY A 204 -3.48 -4.03 -10.99
C GLY A 204 -4.10 -3.00 -11.91
N ASP A 205 -4.04 -1.73 -11.48
CA ASP A 205 -4.55 -0.59 -12.26
C ASP A 205 -3.62 0.62 -12.11
N GLY A 206 -3.78 1.59 -13.00
CA GLY A 206 -3.00 2.82 -12.96
C GLY A 206 -2.86 3.52 -14.31
N PRO A 207 -2.16 4.66 -14.33
CA PRO A 207 -2.07 5.51 -15.53
C PRO A 207 -1.37 4.85 -16.72
N LEU A 208 -0.50 3.87 -16.48
CA LEU A 208 0.20 3.15 -17.56
C LEU A 208 -0.54 1.90 -18.07
N ARG A 209 -1.74 1.57 -17.54
CA ARG A 209 -2.45 0.33 -17.88
C ARG A 209 -2.63 0.14 -19.37
N GLY A 210 -3.04 1.17 -20.11
CA GLY A 210 -3.22 1.08 -21.58
C GLY A 210 -1.93 0.73 -22.32
N ARG A 211 -0.80 1.34 -21.91
CA ARG A 211 0.53 1.04 -22.46
C ARG A 211 0.95 -0.40 -22.15
N ILE A 212 0.79 -0.84 -20.90
CA ILE A 212 1.14 -2.21 -20.49
C ILE A 212 0.27 -3.24 -21.22
N GLN A 213 -1.02 -2.99 -21.39
CA GLN A 213 -1.89 -3.87 -22.18
C GLN A 213 -1.43 -3.98 -23.64
N GLN A 214 -0.94 -2.88 -24.23
CA GLN A 214 -0.37 -2.91 -25.58
C GLN A 214 0.90 -3.77 -25.64
N MET A 215 1.82 -3.59 -24.69
CA MET A 215 3.03 -4.42 -24.61
C MET A 215 2.66 -5.90 -24.41
N CYS A 216 1.72 -6.23 -23.53
CA CYS A 216 1.27 -7.61 -23.32
C CYS A 216 0.73 -8.26 -24.61
N ARG A 217 -0.03 -7.54 -25.43
CA ARG A 217 -0.50 -8.06 -26.73
C ARG A 217 0.64 -8.47 -27.66
N GLN A 218 1.79 -7.78 -27.61
CA GLN A 218 2.96 -8.07 -28.42
C GLN A 218 3.75 -9.30 -27.95
N THR A 219 3.45 -9.84 -26.76
CA THR A 219 4.16 -11.01 -26.19
C THR A 219 3.63 -12.36 -26.70
N GLY A 220 2.68 -12.38 -27.62
CA GLY A 220 2.07 -13.65 -28.09
C GLY A 220 1.34 -14.42 -26.97
N GLY A 221 0.81 -13.71 -25.95
CA GLY A 221 0.08 -14.32 -24.84
C GLY A 221 0.95 -14.82 -23.70
N ARG A 222 2.27 -14.58 -23.73
CA ARG A 222 3.16 -14.92 -22.61
C ARG A 222 2.91 -14.06 -21.37
N VAL A 223 2.54 -12.79 -21.55
CA VAL A 223 2.18 -11.87 -20.46
C VAL A 223 0.73 -11.41 -20.61
N ARG A 224 -0.01 -11.43 -19.51
CA ARG A 224 -1.37 -10.90 -19.44
C ARG A 224 -1.44 -9.72 -18.48
N CYS A 225 -2.21 -8.69 -18.81
CA CYS A 225 -2.52 -7.58 -17.94
C CYS A 225 -3.98 -7.73 -17.44
N LEU A 226 -4.14 -8.20 -16.22
CA LEU A 226 -5.41 -8.51 -15.60
C LEU A 226 -5.97 -7.31 -14.82
N PRO A 227 -7.28 -7.26 -14.56
CA PRO A 227 -7.87 -6.23 -13.73
C PRO A 227 -7.36 -6.30 -12.28
N PRO A 228 -7.45 -5.19 -11.52
CA PRO A 228 -7.12 -5.22 -10.10
C PRO A 228 -8.12 -6.10 -9.35
N VAL A 229 -7.63 -6.72 -8.27
CA VAL A 229 -8.45 -7.50 -7.34
C VAL A 229 -8.61 -6.77 -6.01
N LEU A 230 -9.68 -7.02 -5.30
CA LEU A 230 -9.88 -6.50 -3.95
C LEU A 230 -8.86 -7.14 -2.97
N ARG A 231 -8.54 -6.42 -1.89
CA ARG A 231 -7.62 -6.89 -0.85
C ARG A 231 -7.94 -8.30 -0.35
N LEU A 232 -9.21 -8.58 -0.09
CA LEU A 232 -9.66 -9.88 0.41
C LEU A 232 -9.51 -11.01 -0.61
N GLN A 233 -9.36 -10.70 -1.89
CA GLN A 233 -9.15 -11.67 -2.96
C GLN A 233 -7.67 -11.96 -3.23
N VAL A 234 -6.75 -11.13 -2.70
CA VAL A 234 -5.31 -11.29 -2.92
C VAL A 234 -4.80 -12.65 -2.46
N PRO A 235 -5.18 -13.18 -1.28
CA PRO A 235 -4.71 -14.51 -0.87
C PRO A 235 -5.05 -15.62 -1.88
N GLN A 236 -6.29 -15.65 -2.38
CA GLN A 236 -6.72 -16.62 -3.40
C GLN A 236 -5.96 -16.43 -4.72
N LEU A 237 -5.72 -15.18 -5.13
CA LEU A 237 -4.91 -14.89 -6.31
C LEU A 237 -3.52 -15.47 -6.17
N LEU A 238 -2.86 -15.27 -5.03
CA LEU A 238 -1.48 -15.75 -4.82
C LEU A 238 -1.37 -17.28 -4.84
N ASP A 239 -2.42 -18.00 -4.46
CA ASP A 239 -2.47 -19.46 -4.50
C ASP A 239 -2.24 -20.05 -5.91
N GLU A 240 -2.39 -19.23 -6.96
CA GLU A 240 -2.28 -19.68 -8.35
C GLU A 240 -0.88 -19.52 -8.95
N TYR A 241 0.08 -18.91 -8.24
CA TYR A 241 1.38 -18.56 -8.80
C TYR A 241 2.55 -19.23 -8.08
N GLN A 242 3.63 -19.47 -8.83
CA GLN A 242 4.91 -19.95 -8.31
C GLN A 242 5.78 -18.81 -7.81
N ILE A 243 5.88 -17.75 -8.61
CA ILE A 243 6.87 -16.69 -8.44
C ILE A 243 6.16 -15.36 -8.26
N GLY A 244 6.53 -14.64 -7.20
CA GLY A 244 6.17 -13.24 -7.01
C GLY A 244 7.32 -12.33 -7.42
N VAL A 245 7.06 -11.40 -8.34
CA VAL A 245 8.06 -10.41 -8.78
C VAL A 245 7.70 -9.03 -8.26
N ALA A 246 8.70 -8.34 -7.71
CA ALA A 246 8.56 -6.96 -7.27
C ALA A 246 9.53 -6.05 -8.01
N THR A 247 9.00 -5.27 -8.94
CA THR A 247 9.73 -4.24 -9.70
C THR A 247 9.60 -2.88 -9.01
N GLY A 248 10.33 -1.88 -9.51
CA GLY A 248 10.20 -0.48 -9.14
C GLY A 248 11.52 0.27 -8.99
N LEU A 249 11.45 1.59 -9.17
CA LEU A 249 12.57 2.51 -9.09
C LEU A 249 13.14 2.57 -7.66
N LYS A 250 14.42 2.90 -7.55
CA LYS A 250 15.04 3.24 -6.26
C LYS A 250 14.65 4.66 -5.85
N ILE A 251 13.50 4.79 -5.18
CA ILE A 251 13.00 6.09 -4.71
C ILE A 251 13.45 6.45 -3.28
N MET A 252 13.99 5.48 -2.56
CA MET A 252 14.55 5.61 -1.21
C MET A 252 15.61 4.53 -0.97
N PRO A 253 16.48 4.65 0.05
CA PRO A 253 17.50 3.65 0.34
C PRO A 253 16.95 2.24 0.54
N VAL A 254 15.85 2.12 1.27
CA VAL A 254 15.13 0.87 1.50
C VAL A 254 13.66 1.09 1.19
N TRP A 255 13.13 0.34 0.21
CA TRP A 255 11.72 0.47 -0.18
C TRP A 255 10.89 -0.68 0.36
N TYR A 256 9.99 -0.36 1.28
CA TYR A 256 9.01 -1.31 1.78
C TYR A 256 7.92 -1.58 0.74
N GLN A 257 7.80 -2.82 0.30
CA GLN A 257 6.77 -3.25 -0.65
C GLN A 257 5.92 -4.37 -0.04
N MET A 258 4.69 -4.06 0.37
CA MET A 258 3.75 -5.00 1.00
C MET A 258 3.53 -6.29 0.19
N LYS A 259 3.57 -6.20 -1.15
CA LYS A 259 3.41 -7.37 -2.02
C LYS A 259 4.48 -8.44 -1.78
N VAL A 260 5.72 -8.03 -1.43
CA VAL A 260 6.82 -8.95 -1.12
C VAL A 260 6.46 -9.79 0.10
N ASN A 261 5.91 -9.17 1.15
CA ASN A 261 5.45 -9.89 2.35
C ASN A 261 4.35 -10.90 2.00
N ALA A 262 3.39 -10.48 1.18
CA ALA A 262 2.28 -11.33 0.74
C ALA A 262 2.79 -12.54 -0.07
N TYR A 263 3.75 -12.33 -0.99
CA TYR A 263 4.37 -13.41 -1.75
C TYR A 263 5.05 -14.44 -0.85
N MET A 264 5.90 -13.97 0.07
CA MET A 264 6.61 -14.83 1.00
C MET A 264 5.66 -15.58 1.94
N ALA A 265 4.63 -14.89 2.48
CA ALA A 265 3.63 -15.50 3.35
C ALA A 265 2.83 -16.60 2.63
N SER A 266 2.56 -16.44 1.33
CA SER A 266 1.85 -17.44 0.51
C SER A 266 2.74 -18.56 -0.04
N GLY A 267 4.06 -18.49 0.17
CA GLY A 267 5.01 -19.50 -0.29
C GLY A 267 5.46 -19.35 -1.74
N LEU A 268 5.26 -18.18 -2.36
CA LEU A 268 5.83 -17.88 -3.66
C LEU A 268 7.34 -17.69 -3.53
N TYR A 269 8.10 -18.16 -4.51
CA TYR A 269 9.49 -17.73 -4.64
C TYR A 269 9.53 -16.25 -5.03
N THR A 270 10.29 -15.44 -4.30
CA THR A 270 10.25 -13.98 -4.47
C THR A 270 11.49 -13.47 -5.18
N ILE A 271 11.29 -12.74 -6.28
CA ILE A 271 12.34 -12.06 -7.04
C ILE A 271 12.07 -10.55 -6.97
N THR A 272 13.05 -9.77 -6.55
CA THR A 272 12.83 -8.36 -6.25
C THR A 272 14.02 -7.47 -6.62
N ARG A 273 13.82 -6.15 -6.59
CA ARG A 273 14.92 -5.19 -6.67
C ARG A 273 15.78 -5.23 -5.40
N PRO A 274 17.10 -4.97 -5.48
CA PRO A 274 18.01 -5.08 -4.33
C PRO A 274 17.77 -4.03 -3.24
N TRP A 275 16.99 -2.99 -3.50
CA TRP A 275 16.61 -1.95 -2.53
C TRP A 275 15.27 -2.18 -1.87
N THR A 276 14.65 -3.33 -2.03
CA THR A 276 13.48 -3.70 -1.22
C THR A 276 13.90 -4.10 0.19
N HIS A 277 13.02 -3.86 1.16
CA HIS A 277 13.31 -4.13 2.57
C HIS A 277 13.79 -5.57 2.81
N VAL A 278 13.15 -6.57 2.20
CA VAL A 278 13.57 -7.97 2.38
C VAL A 278 14.94 -8.23 1.76
N ALA A 279 15.25 -7.66 0.59
CA ALA A 279 16.55 -7.83 -0.04
C ALA A 279 17.71 -7.21 0.80
N VAL A 280 17.40 -6.16 1.57
CA VAL A 280 18.36 -5.51 2.47
C VAL A 280 18.50 -6.27 3.78
N GLU A 281 17.39 -6.71 4.38
CA GLU A 281 17.35 -7.28 5.72
C GLU A 281 17.60 -8.80 5.75
N ALA A 282 17.21 -9.51 4.69
CA ALA A 282 17.31 -10.96 4.58
C ALA A 282 17.61 -11.40 3.13
N PRO A 283 18.80 -11.02 2.58
CA PRO A 283 19.14 -11.21 1.16
C PRO A 283 19.15 -12.68 0.71
N ASP A 284 19.37 -13.61 1.63
CA ASP A 284 19.36 -15.05 1.36
C ASP A 284 17.97 -15.67 1.20
N LEU A 285 16.89 -14.89 1.42
CA LEU A 285 15.50 -15.33 1.32
C LEU A 285 14.83 -14.95 -0.01
N VAL A 286 15.49 -14.12 -0.82
CA VAL A 286 14.97 -13.63 -2.11
C VAL A 286 16.06 -13.62 -3.17
N SER A 287 15.68 -13.66 -4.44
CA SER A 287 16.61 -13.30 -5.52
C SER A 287 16.47 -11.83 -5.88
N THR A 288 17.58 -11.20 -6.24
CA THR A 288 17.57 -9.79 -6.68
C THR A 288 18.00 -9.68 -8.15
N PHE A 289 17.51 -8.65 -8.82
CA PHE A 289 17.84 -8.35 -10.21
C PHE A 289 17.98 -6.85 -10.45
N HIS A 290 18.84 -6.48 -11.40
CA HIS A 290 19.08 -5.11 -11.85
C HIS A 290 18.50 -4.84 -13.23
N SER A 291 18.44 -5.85 -14.10
CA SER A 291 17.99 -5.74 -15.48
C SER A 291 16.87 -6.75 -15.83
N PRO A 292 16.08 -6.49 -16.88
CA PRO A 292 15.12 -7.47 -17.40
C PRO A 292 15.76 -8.82 -17.77
N GLY A 293 17.00 -8.80 -18.31
CA GLY A 293 17.75 -10.02 -18.65
C GLY A 293 18.02 -10.88 -17.43
N GLU A 294 18.56 -10.28 -16.34
CA GLU A 294 18.76 -10.98 -15.06
C GLU A 294 17.45 -11.52 -14.48
N LEU A 295 16.36 -10.77 -14.58
CA LEU A 295 15.03 -11.27 -14.18
C LEU A 295 14.66 -12.53 -14.98
N GLY A 296 14.86 -12.52 -16.31
CA GLY A 296 14.61 -13.67 -17.17
C GLY A 296 15.44 -14.91 -16.77
N GLU A 297 16.73 -14.72 -16.46
CA GLU A 297 17.61 -15.81 -15.99
C GLU A 297 17.14 -16.39 -14.63
N HIS A 298 16.74 -15.54 -13.70
CA HIS A 298 16.18 -15.98 -12.43
C HIS A 298 14.90 -16.78 -12.62
N LEU A 299 13.98 -16.30 -13.49
CA LEU A 299 12.74 -16.98 -13.80
C LEU A 299 13.00 -18.39 -14.37
N ASP A 300 13.93 -18.50 -15.32
CA ASP A 300 14.31 -19.78 -15.93
C ASP A 300 14.97 -20.74 -14.93
N ARG A 301 15.81 -20.23 -14.04
CA ARG A 301 16.44 -21.03 -12.99
C ARG A 301 15.40 -21.60 -12.02
N VAL A 302 14.53 -20.75 -11.50
CA VAL A 302 13.48 -21.15 -10.55
C VAL A 302 12.52 -22.15 -11.18
N SER A 303 12.13 -21.95 -12.45
CA SER A 303 11.25 -22.87 -13.16
C SER A 303 11.87 -24.27 -13.30
N ARG A 304 13.17 -24.36 -13.58
CA ARG A 304 13.88 -25.65 -13.73
C ARG A 304 14.12 -26.38 -12.40
N SER A 305 14.31 -25.63 -11.31
CA SER A 305 14.68 -26.18 -9.99
C SER A 305 13.62 -25.82 -8.94
N TRP A 306 12.35 -25.88 -9.30
CA TRP A 306 11.25 -25.47 -8.41
C TRP A 306 11.29 -26.14 -7.05
N GLU A 307 11.46 -27.46 -7.02
CA GLU A 307 11.48 -28.24 -5.78
C GLU A 307 12.66 -27.84 -4.87
N GLU A 308 13.79 -27.46 -5.45
CA GLU A 308 14.97 -27.02 -4.71
C GLU A 308 14.74 -25.66 -4.01
N THR A 309 13.72 -24.90 -4.40
CA THR A 309 13.37 -23.62 -3.76
C THR A 309 12.60 -23.80 -2.45
N LEU A 310 12.09 -24.99 -2.16
CA LEU A 310 11.23 -25.25 -1.00
C LEU A 310 11.87 -24.83 0.34
N PRO A 311 13.13 -25.16 0.63
CA PRO A 311 13.76 -24.76 1.90
C PRO A 311 13.84 -23.24 2.07
N VAL A 312 14.16 -22.48 1.01
CA VAL A 312 14.22 -21.02 1.10
C VAL A 312 12.82 -20.41 1.23
N ARG A 313 11.81 -20.94 0.56
CA ARG A 313 10.42 -20.47 0.67
C ARG A 313 9.85 -20.69 2.08
N ARG A 314 10.15 -21.81 2.73
CA ARG A 314 9.78 -22.06 4.13
C ARG A 314 10.45 -21.06 5.07
N ARG A 315 11.78 -20.86 4.95
CA ARG A 315 12.48 -19.86 5.76
C ARG A 315 11.96 -18.45 5.51
N ALA A 316 11.66 -18.09 4.27
CA ALA A 316 11.09 -16.80 3.89
C ALA A 316 9.74 -16.54 4.56
N ARG A 317 8.83 -17.53 4.54
CA ARG A 317 7.56 -17.46 5.26
C ARG A 317 7.76 -17.25 6.77
N ASP A 318 8.59 -18.06 7.38
CA ASP A 318 8.82 -17.99 8.84
C ASP A 318 9.45 -16.65 9.25
N TRP A 319 10.35 -16.13 8.40
CA TRP A 319 10.98 -14.84 8.63
C TRP A 319 9.99 -13.70 8.52
N ILE A 320 9.14 -13.68 7.47
CA ILE A 320 8.19 -12.58 7.26
C ILE A 320 7.11 -12.56 8.36
N HIS A 321 6.65 -13.71 8.81
CA HIS A 321 5.70 -13.78 9.93
C HIS A 321 6.30 -13.27 11.24
N ARG A 322 7.56 -13.57 11.53
CA ARG A 322 8.23 -13.08 12.74
C ARG A 322 8.49 -11.59 12.74
N ASN A 323 8.83 -11.02 11.58
CA ASN A 323 9.30 -9.63 11.49
C ASN A 323 8.23 -8.64 11.05
N TYR A 324 7.21 -9.08 10.31
CA TYR A 324 6.24 -8.19 9.66
C TYR A 324 4.77 -8.54 9.94
N SER A 325 4.51 -9.41 10.92
CA SER A 325 3.16 -9.66 11.41
C SER A 325 2.54 -8.40 12.00
N VAL A 326 1.24 -8.26 11.83
CA VAL A 326 0.46 -7.12 12.32
C VAL A 326 0.40 -7.01 13.85
N GLU A 327 0.71 -8.07 14.57
CA GLU A 327 0.49 -8.13 16.03
C GLU A 327 1.33 -7.10 16.81
N VAL A 328 2.59 -6.90 16.42
CA VAL A 328 3.47 -5.91 17.06
C VAL A 328 2.98 -4.49 16.79
N PRO A 329 2.80 -4.05 15.53
CA PRO A 329 2.23 -2.74 15.21
C PRO A 329 0.87 -2.49 15.85
N ARG A 330 -0.02 -3.48 15.90
CA ARG A 330 -1.35 -3.40 16.53
C ARG A 330 -1.23 -3.10 18.02
N ARG A 331 -0.38 -3.85 18.73
CA ARG A 331 -0.13 -3.64 20.15
C ARG A 331 0.44 -2.24 20.43
N MET A 332 1.44 -1.81 19.64
CA MET A 332 2.05 -0.49 19.79
C MET A 332 1.04 0.63 19.53
N PHE A 333 0.22 0.51 18.49
CA PHE A 333 -0.79 1.50 18.15
C PHE A 333 -1.89 1.56 19.23
N ARG A 334 -2.35 0.39 19.72
CA ARG A 334 -3.32 0.29 20.82
C ARG A 334 -2.78 0.94 22.10
N GLN A 335 -1.50 0.75 22.41
CA GLN A 335 -0.87 1.39 23.57
C GLN A 335 -0.94 2.92 23.44
N LEU A 336 -0.60 3.49 22.28
CA LEU A 336 -0.71 4.93 22.06
C LEU A 336 -2.15 5.44 22.17
N LEU A 337 -3.12 4.65 21.69
CA LEU A 337 -4.53 5.00 21.88
C LEU A 337 -4.91 5.02 23.37
N TRP A 338 -4.46 4.06 24.17
CA TRP A 338 -4.69 4.06 25.62
C TRP A 338 -4.03 5.26 26.34
N GLU A 339 -2.81 5.63 25.92
CA GLU A 339 -2.09 6.78 26.49
C GLU A 339 -2.82 8.11 26.25
N HIS A 340 -3.44 8.26 25.08
CA HIS A 340 -4.01 9.54 24.64
C HIS A 340 -5.55 9.61 24.66
N PHE A 341 -6.23 8.47 24.60
CA PHE A 341 -7.71 8.37 24.58
C PHE A 341 -8.24 7.35 25.61
N PRO A 342 -7.84 7.43 26.91
CA PRO A 342 -8.20 6.40 27.89
C PRO A 342 -9.71 6.28 28.14
N LYS A 343 -10.46 7.39 28.04
CA LYS A 343 -11.92 7.38 28.23
C LYS A 343 -12.66 6.69 27.08
N GLU A 344 -12.19 6.88 25.87
CA GLU A 344 -12.75 6.31 24.63
C GLU A 344 -12.42 4.81 24.51
N MET A 345 -11.25 4.40 25.00
CA MET A 345 -10.81 3.00 25.04
C MET A 345 -11.55 2.18 26.11
N SER A 346 -12.11 2.82 27.14
CA SER A 346 -12.86 2.16 28.22
C SER A 346 -14.34 1.94 27.89
N ARG A 347 -14.82 2.44 26.78
CA ARG A 347 -16.20 2.29 26.25
C ARG A 347 -16.29 1.11 25.29
#